data_749f30236b73af30605cc453b445bdff
#
_entry.id   749f30236b73af30605cc453b445bdff
#
_cell.length_a   1.000
_cell.length_b   1.000
_cell.length_c   1.000
_cell.angle_alpha   90.00
_cell.angle_beta   90.00
_cell.angle_gamma   90.00
#
_symmetry.space_group_name_H-M   'P 1'
#
loop_
_entity.id
_entity.type
_entity.pdbx_description
1 polymer ?
#
loop_
_entity_poly.entity_id
_entity_poly.type
_entity_poly.pdbx_seq_one_letter_code
_entity_poly.pdbx_strand_id
1 'polypeptide(L)'
;SIRAGRGFHWEKNISITVEGELEIKIVDECLFVINHIPLEKYIICVATSEMSGECPQALLESQTVAARSWLLAAMEQKHADLGIDSCNDDCCQRYQGIENLTDAAISAAEKTWGMVLIHDEKICDTRYAKSCGGISENNENVWDGESKPYLRAIHDGNNSALPNIKSESDLKVWLTELQNCYCG
;
A
#
# COMPACT_ATOMS: atom_id res chain seq x y z
N SER A 1 -5.21 -8.59 -20.20
CA SER A 1 -4.07 -7.79 -19.72
C SER A 1 -4.56 -6.46 -19.23
N ILE A 2 -3.86 -5.92 -18.25
CA ILE A 2 -4.13 -4.61 -17.64
C ILE A 2 -2.89 -3.73 -17.78
N ARG A 3 -3.11 -2.42 -17.67
CA ARG A 3 -2.04 -1.44 -17.67
C ARG A 3 -1.61 -1.20 -16.21
N ALA A 4 -0.33 -1.41 -15.90
CA ALA A 4 0.27 -1.15 -14.60
C ALA A 4 1.15 0.09 -14.65
N GLY A 5 1.15 0.91 -13.59
CA GLY A 5 1.94 2.14 -13.50
C GLY A 5 1.52 3.23 -14.45
N ARG A 6 0.24 3.48 -14.58
CA ARG A 6 -0.31 4.49 -15.48
C ARG A 6 0.28 5.87 -15.21
N GLY A 7 0.83 6.49 -16.25
CA GLY A 7 1.45 7.81 -16.15
C GLY A 7 2.85 7.83 -15.56
N PHE A 8 3.42 6.71 -15.16
CA PHE A 8 4.79 6.59 -14.69
C PHE A 8 5.74 6.12 -15.79
N HIS A 9 7.02 6.43 -15.66
CA HIS A 9 8.06 6.01 -16.62
C HIS A 9 8.23 4.50 -16.77
N TRP A 10 7.66 3.70 -15.85
CA TRP A 10 7.67 2.24 -15.85
C TRP A 10 6.33 1.63 -16.29
N GLU A 11 5.43 2.44 -16.87
CA GLU A 11 4.14 1.95 -17.39
C GLU A 11 4.31 0.78 -18.36
N LYS A 12 3.58 -0.30 -18.12
CA LYS A 12 3.60 -1.50 -18.94
C LYS A 12 2.28 -2.25 -18.92
N ASN A 13 2.03 -3.04 -19.97
CA ASN A 13 0.94 -4.01 -19.94
C ASN A 13 1.40 -5.29 -19.27
N ILE A 14 0.60 -5.79 -18.32
CA ILE A 14 0.81 -7.06 -17.65
C ILE A 14 -0.40 -7.96 -17.85
N SER A 15 -0.18 -9.27 -17.89
CA SER A 15 -1.25 -10.26 -17.78
C SER A 15 -1.43 -10.59 -16.31
N ILE A 16 -2.68 -10.70 -15.88
CA ILE A 16 -3.02 -11.12 -14.51
C ILE A 16 -4.03 -12.25 -14.55
N THR A 17 -3.95 -13.13 -13.58
CA THR A 17 -4.95 -14.15 -13.28
C THR A 17 -5.64 -13.77 -11.98
N VAL A 18 -6.97 -13.79 -11.97
CA VAL A 18 -7.77 -13.44 -10.80
C VAL A 18 -8.66 -14.61 -10.39
N GLU A 19 -8.96 -14.69 -9.10
CA GLU A 19 -9.97 -15.57 -8.54
C GLU A 19 -11.26 -14.79 -8.28
N GLY A 20 -12.37 -15.51 -8.13
CA GLY A 20 -13.66 -14.92 -7.83
C GLY A 20 -14.50 -14.67 -9.09
N GLU A 21 -15.50 -13.84 -8.95
CA GLU A 21 -16.44 -13.50 -10.02
C GLU A 21 -15.99 -12.24 -10.75
N LEU A 22 -16.15 -12.23 -12.07
CA LEU A 22 -15.90 -11.07 -12.91
C LEU A 22 -17.22 -10.47 -13.39
N GLU A 23 -17.40 -9.19 -13.11
CA GLU A 23 -18.48 -8.37 -13.65
C GLU A 23 -17.93 -7.40 -14.69
N ILE A 24 -18.64 -7.26 -15.82
CA ILE A 24 -18.28 -6.29 -16.87
C ILE A 24 -19.36 -5.21 -16.90
N LYS A 25 -18.94 -3.97 -16.69
CA LYS A 25 -19.81 -2.78 -16.78
C LYS A 25 -19.35 -1.85 -17.90
N ILE A 26 -20.29 -1.16 -18.52
CA ILE A 26 -20.02 -0.04 -19.42
C ILE A 26 -20.52 1.22 -18.72
N VAL A 27 -19.63 2.16 -18.45
CA VAL A 27 -19.93 3.45 -17.87
C VAL A 27 -19.25 4.53 -18.72
N ASP A 28 -19.98 5.51 -19.19
CA ASP A 28 -19.48 6.61 -20.02
C ASP A 28 -18.62 6.12 -21.22
N GLU A 29 -19.14 5.13 -21.94
CA GLU A 29 -18.47 4.49 -23.09
C GLU A 29 -17.15 3.76 -22.76
N CYS A 30 -16.79 3.66 -21.48
CA CYS A 30 -15.63 2.92 -21.00
C CYS A 30 -16.02 1.54 -20.46
N LEU A 31 -15.17 0.55 -20.74
CA LEU A 31 -15.35 -0.81 -20.25
C LEU A 31 -14.63 -0.97 -18.91
N PHE A 32 -15.38 -1.30 -17.86
CA PHE A 32 -14.87 -1.66 -16.55
C PHE A 32 -14.98 -3.15 -16.33
N VAL A 33 -13.91 -3.76 -15.84
CA VAL A 33 -13.88 -5.16 -15.41
C VAL A 33 -13.71 -5.16 -13.90
N ILE A 34 -14.73 -5.60 -13.19
CA ILE A 34 -14.79 -5.62 -11.72
C ILE A 34 -14.59 -7.05 -11.26
N ASN A 35 -13.69 -7.26 -10.31
CA ASN A 35 -13.42 -8.55 -9.71
C ASN A 35 -14.04 -8.61 -8.32
N HIS A 36 -15.03 -9.46 -8.13
CA HIS A 36 -15.64 -9.77 -6.83
C HIS A 36 -14.83 -10.86 -6.15
N ILE A 37 -14.15 -10.52 -5.08
CA ILE A 37 -13.23 -11.41 -4.37
C ILE A 37 -13.41 -11.25 -2.85
N PRO A 38 -13.32 -12.32 -2.04
CA PRO A 38 -13.33 -12.21 -0.59
C PRO A 38 -12.17 -11.33 -0.08
N LEU A 39 -12.45 -10.48 0.94
CA LEU A 39 -11.51 -9.53 1.49
C LEU A 39 -10.12 -10.13 1.76
N GLU A 40 -10.04 -11.24 2.48
CA GLU A 40 -8.76 -11.82 2.85
C GLU A 40 -7.96 -12.32 1.63
N LYS A 41 -8.62 -12.84 0.62
CA LYS A 41 -7.96 -13.19 -0.65
C LYS A 41 -7.45 -11.96 -1.39
N TYR A 42 -8.21 -10.87 -1.40
CA TYR A 42 -7.75 -9.59 -1.95
C TYR A 42 -6.51 -9.09 -1.21
N ILE A 43 -6.50 -9.11 0.13
CA ILE A 43 -5.37 -8.64 0.94
C ILE A 43 -4.10 -9.44 0.69
N ILE A 44 -4.17 -10.77 0.52
CA ILE A 44 -3.01 -11.58 0.16
C ILE A 44 -2.43 -11.13 -1.19
N CYS A 45 -3.29 -10.93 -2.18
CA CYS A 45 -2.88 -10.47 -3.51
C CYS A 45 -2.25 -9.06 -3.46
N VAL A 46 -2.81 -8.15 -2.67
CA VAL A 46 -2.24 -6.82 -2.46
C VAL A 46 -0.86 -6.91 -1.81
N ALA A 47 -0.74 -7.66 -0.71
CA ALA A 47 0.54 -7.79 0.00
C ALA A 47 1.68 -8.25 -0.93
N THR A 48 1.41 -9.22 -1.79
CA THR A 48 2.41 -9.74 -2.76
C THR A 48 2.61 -8.85 -3.98
N SER A 49 1.64 -8.01 -4.32
CA SER A 49 1.74 -7.06 -5.42
C SER A 49 2.48 -5.78 -5.01
N GLU A 50 2.30 -5.31 -3.78
CA GLU A 50 2.96 -4.13 -3.21
C GLU A 50 4.40 -4.43 -2.79
N MET A 51 4.59 -5.54 -2.09
CA MET A 51 5.88 -6.04 -1.64
C MET A 51 6.26 -7.28 -2.46
N SER A 52 7.21 -8.05 -2.05
CA SER A 52 7.49 -9.37 -2.63
C SER A 52 6.93 -10.46 -1.73
N GLY A 53 6.39 -11.53 -2.31
CA GLY A 53 6.02 -12.72 -1.55
C GLY A 53 7.20 -13.43 -0.86
N GLU A 54 8.44 -13.08 -1.24
CA GLU A 54 9.69 -13.56 -0.65
C GLU A 54 10.18 -12.70 0.55
N CYS A 55 9.42 -11.68 0.93
CA CYS A 55 9.77 -10.85 2.09
C CYS A 55 9.73 -11.65 3.40
N PRO A 56 10.48 -11.20 4.44
CA PRO A 56 10.40 -11.82 5.76
C PRO A 56 8.96 -11.89 6.29
N GLN A 57 8.64 -12.97 7.00
CA GLN A 57 7.30 -13.25 7.51
C GLN A 57 6.69 -12.07 8.29
N ALA A 58 7.49 -11.42 9.15
CA ALA A 58 7.02 -10.26 9.93
C ALA A 58 6.63 -9.06 9.04
N LEU A 59 7.31 -8.85 7.91
CA LEU A 59 6.95 -7.82 6.96
C LEU A 59 5.64 -8.17 6.25
N LEU A 60 5.46 -9.41 5.82
CA LEU A 60 4.21 -9.86 5.19
C LEU A 60 3.02 -9.76 6.15
N GLU A 61 3.20 -10.14 7.43
CA GLU A 61 2.18 -9.98 8.47
C GLU A 61 1.82 -8.50 8.70
N SER A 62 2.82 -7.62 8.79
CA SER A 62 2.62 -6.17 8.95
C SER A 62 1.92 -5.57 7.73
N GLN A 63 2.32 -5.96 6.52
CA GLN A 63 1.73 -5.47 5.28
C GLN A 63 0.27 -5.90 5.13
N THR A 64 -0.08 -7.12 5.50
CA THR A 64 -1.48 -7.59 5.46
C THR A 64 -2.36 -6.81 6.44
N VAL A 65 -1.88 -6.53 7.65
CA VAL A 65 -2.61 -5.71 8.63
C VAL A 65 -2.76 -4.27 8.13
N ALA A 66 -1.70 -3.68 7.59
CA ALA A 66 -1.75 -2.32 7.03
C ALA A 66 -2.71 -2.23 5.84
N ALA A 67 -2.59 -3.13 4.86
CA ALA A 67 -3.43 -3.13 3.66
C ALA A 67 -4.92 -3.31 4.01
N ARG A 68 -5.22 -4.22 4.95
CA ARG A 68 -6.59 -4.44 5.44
C ARG A 68 -7.15 -3.22 6.14
N SER A 69 -6.36 -2.58 6.99
CA SER A 69 -6.76 -1.37 7.72
C SER A 69 -7.04 -0.22 6.76
N TRP A 70 -6.18 0.00 5.77
CA TRP A 70 -6.37 1.04 4.76
C TRP A 70 -7.68 0.85 3.99
N LEU A 71 -7.94 -0.36 3.49
CA LEU A 71 -9.16 -0.65 2.74
C LEU A 71 -10.43 -0.46 3.59
N LEU A 72 -10.42 -0.97 4.82
CA LEU A 72 -11.58 -0.90 5.71
C LEU A 72 -11.80 0.48 6.34
N ALA A 73 -10.77 1.31 6.43
CA ALA A 73 -10.91 2.71 6.83
C ALA A 73 -11.74 3.50 5.81
N ALA A 74 -11.69 3.12 4.53
CA ALA A 74 -12.50 3.66 3.42
C ALA A 74 -12.56 5.21 3.37
N MET A 75 -11.46 5.87 3.75
CA MET A 75 -11.46 7.33 3.94
C MET A 75 -11.67 8.12 2.65
N GLU A 76 -11.17 7.61 1.53
CA GLU A 76 -11.18 8.36 0.28
C GLU A 76 -12.35 8.00 -0.65
N GLN A 77 -12.84 6.76 -0.61
CA GLN A 77 -13.95 6.25 -1.44
C GLN A 77 -13.91 6.73 -2.91
N LYS A 78 -12.71 6.73 -3.49
CA LYS A 78 -12.42 7.33 -4.80
C LYS A 78 -13.27 6.81 -5.96
N HIS A 79 -13.85 5.64 -5.79
CA HIS A 79 -14.60 4.92 -6.84
C HIS A 79 -16.01 4.52 -6.38
N ALA A 80 -16.58 5.27 -5.44
CA ALA A 80 -17.94 5.01 -4.93
C ALA A 80 -19.01 5.13 -6.02
N ASP A 81 -18.79 5.98 -7.02
CA ASP A 81 -19.63 6.15 -8.21
C ASP A 81 -19.70 4.88 -9.08
N LEU A 82 -18.65 4.06 -9.07
CA LEU A 82 -18.60 2.76 -9.76
C LEU A 82 -19.12 1.61 -8.90
N GLY A 83 -19.32 1.85 -7.59
CA GLY A 83 -19.72 0.84 -6.62
C GLY A 83 -18.63 -0.20 -6.33
N ILE A 84 -17.36 0.23 -6.36
CA ILE A 84 -16.19 -0.62 -6.06
C ILE A 84 -15.41 -0.06 -4.87
N ASP A 85 -14.81 -0.98 -4.10
CA ASP A 85 -14.05 -0.61 -2.90
C ASP A 85 -12.65 -0.08 -3.24
N SER A 86 -12.03 -0.60 -4.29
CA SER A 86 -10.65 -0.26 -4.69
C SER A 86 -10.44 -0.56 -6.16
N CYS A 87 -9.60 0.22 -6.82
CA CYS A 87 -9.08 -0.14 -8.13
C CYS A 87 -7.75 -0.89 -8.03
N ASN A 88 -7.23 -1.35 -9.16
CA ASN A 88 -5.97 -2.07 -9.24
C ASN A 88 -4.74 -1.19 -9.53
N ASP A 89 -4.89 0.11 -9.43
CA ASP A 89 -3.85 1.09 -9.77
C ASP A 89 -3.25 1.76 -8.52
N ASP A 90 -2.14 2.45 -8.68
CA ASP A 90 -1.38 3.11 -7.60
C ASP A 90 -2.17 4.22 -6.86
N CYS A 91 -3.32 4.64 -7.38
CA CYS A 91 -4.22 5.56 -6.66
C CYS A 91 -4.98 4.89 -5.50
N CYS A 92 -5.05 3.56 -5.47
CA CYS A 92 -5.60 2.76 -4.38
C CYS A 92 -4.53 1.81 -3.84
N GLN A 93 -4.70 0.53 -4.10
CA GLN A 93 -3.74 -0.51 -3.74
C GLN A 93 -3.41 -1.34 -4.97
N ARG A 94 -2.14 -1.65 -5.13
CA ARG A 94 -1.70 -2.46 -6.25
C ARG A 94 -2.25 -3.88 -6.13
N TYR A 95 -3.14 -4.24 -7.05
CA TYR A 95 -3.72 -5.57 -7.15
C TYR A 95 -3.36 -6.19 -8.49
N GLN A 96 -2.56 -7.25 -8.46
CA GLN A 96 -2.08 -7.95 -9.67
C GLN A 96 -2.53 -9.42 -9.74
N GLY A 97 -3.61 -9.76 -9.03
CA GLY A 97 -4.17 -11.11 -9.02
C GLY A 97 -3.32 -12.10 -8.22
N ILE A 98 -3.43 -13.38 -8.58
CA ILE A 98 -2.89 -14.50 -7.79
C ILE A 98 -1.50 -14.99 -8.22
N GLU A 99 -0.92 -14.46 -9.28
CA GLU A 99 0.32 -15.00 -9.85
C GLU A 99 1.56 -14.85 -8.95
N ASN A 100 1.53 -13.89 -8.02
CA ASN A 100 2.62 -13.63 -7.08
C ASN A 100 2.39 -14.24 -5.69
N LEU A 101 1.37 -15.08 -5.51
CA LEU A 101 1.07 -15.69 -4.22
C LEU A 101 2.17 -16.68 -3.82
N THR A 102 2.54 -16.62 -2.54
CA THR A 102 3.46 -17.56 -1.89
C THR A 102 2.83 -18.15 -0.64
N ASP A 103 3.28 -19.33 -0.22
CA ASP A 103 2.82 -19.94 1.03
C ASP A 103 3.10 -19.04 2.25
N ALA A 104 4.20 -18.28 2.21
CA ALA A 104 4.55 -17.32 3.26
C ALA A 104 3.53 -16.19 3.35
N ALA A 105 3.09 -15.64 2.22
CA ALA A 105 2.07 -14.58 2.20
C ALA A 105 0.70 -15.09 2.64
N ILE A 106 0.31 -16.29 2.23
CA ILE A 106 -0.92 -16.96 2.67
C ILE A 106 -0.88 -17.14 4.20
N SER A 107 0.21 -17.71 4.72
CA SER A 107 0.41 -17.91 6.16
C SER A 107 0.38 -16.59 6.95
N ALA A 108 0.94 -15.51 6.40
CA ALA A 108 0.90 -14.18 7.03
C ALA A 108 -0.53 -13.65 7.16
N ALA A 109 -1.32 -13.78 6.11
CA ALA A 109 -2.72 -13.35 6.14
C ALA A 109 -3.57 -14.22 7.09
N GLU A 110 -3.36 -15.52 7.11
CA GLU A 110 -4.05 -16.43 8.03
C GLU A 110 -3.75 -16.10 9.51
N LYS A 111 -2.49 -15.86 9.85
CA LYS A 111 -2.07 -15.48 11.21
C LYS A 111 -2.62 -14.13 11.66
N THR A 112 -2.83 -13.23 10.71
CA THR A 112 -3.33 -11.87 10.97
C THR A 112 -4.80 -11.70 10.56
N TRP A 113 -5.53 -12.78 10.38
CA TRP A 113 -6.92 -12.78 9.93
C TRP A 113 -7.78 -11.79 10.72
N GLY A 114 -8.45 -10.87 10.02
CA GLY A 114 -9.33 -9.87 10.62
C GLY A 114 -8.63 -8.80 11.47
N MET A 115 -7.31 -8.86 11.65
CA MET A 115 -6.59 -7.85 12.45
C MET A 115 -6.49 -6.53 11.68
N VAL A 116 -6.83 -5.44 12.38
CA VAL A 116 -6.72 -4.04 11.88
C VAL A 116 -6.07 -3.14 12.93
N LEU A 117 -5.51 -2.04 12.49
CA LEU A 117 -5.00 -0.99 13.37
C LEU A 117 -6.13 -0.04 13.75
N ILE A 118 -6.25 0.27 15.03
CA ILE A 118 -7.29 1.13 15.59
C ILE A 118 -6.66 2.29 16.35
N HIS A 119 -7.20 3.49 16.14
CA HIS A 119 -6.91 4.68 16.92
C HIS A 119 -8.23 5.40 17.22
N ASP A 120 -8.46 5.76 18.49
CA ASP A 120 -9.70 6.40 18.95
C ASP A 120 -10.97 5.66 18.45
N GLU A 121 -11.00 4.34 18.64
CA GLU A 121 -12.11 3.45 18.27
C GLU A 121 -12.45 3.39 16.77
N LYS A 122 -11.57 3.94 15.92
CA LYS A 122 -11.72 3.92 14.46
C LYS A 122 -10.58 3.15 13.81
N ILE A 123 -10.88 2.49 12.70
CA ILE A 123 -9.85 1.84 11.89
C ILE A 123 -8.94 2.93 11.29
N CYS A 124 -7.64 2.75 11.41
CA CYS A 124 -6.65 3.67 10.90
C CYS A 124 -6.57 3.65 9.37
N ASP A 125 -6.53 4.83 8.76
CA ASP A 125 -6.11 5.03 7.38
C ASP A 125 -4.59 4.85 7.30
N THR A 126 -4.16 3.61 7.13
CA THR A 126 -2.75 3.21 7.20
C THR A 126 -2.05 3.41 5.87
N ARG A 127 -1.44 4.57 5.69
CA ARG A 127 -0.59 4.86 4.53
C ARG A 127 0.74 4.14 4.67
N TYR A 128 1.23 3.57 3.59
CA TYR A 128 2.52 2.86 3.57
C TYR A 128 3.29 3.17 2.30
N ALA A 129 4.60 2.97 2.36
CA ALA A 129 5.49 3.08 1.22
C ALA A 129 6.42 1.86 1.18
N LYS A 130 6.89 1.51 0.00
CA LYS A 130 7.82 0.39 -0.19
C LYS A 130 9.19 0.67 0.44
N SER A 131 9.62 1.92 0.43
CA SER A 131 10.86 2.40 1.05
C SER A 131 10.68 3.87 1.43
N CYS A 132 11.18 4.26 2.59
CA CYS A 132 11.09 5.63 3.09
C CYS A 132 12.39 6.42 2.90
N GLY A 133 13.48 5.79 2.44
CA GLY A 133 14.79 6.45 2.35
C GLY A 133 15.38 6.83 3.71
N GLY A 134 14.96 6.15 4.79
CA GLY A 134 15.45 6.35 6.15
C GLY A 134 14.63 7.29 7.02
N ILE A 135 13.69 8.04 6.45
CA ILE A 135 12.75 8.91 7.19
C ILE A 135 11.39 8.83 6.51
N SER A 136 10.33 8.51 7.28
CA SER A 136 8.96 8.66 6.79
C SER A 136 8.52 10.13 6.84
N GLU A 137 7.45 10.46 6.11
CA GLU A 137 6.92 11.82 6.08
C GLU A 137 5.62 11.93 6.90
N ASN A 138 5.29 13.13 7.35
CA ASN A 138 3.97 13.43 7.90
C ASN A 138 2.92 13.35 6.79
N ASN A 139 1.78 12.74 7.08
CA ASN A 139 0.76 12.51 6.04
C ASN A 139 0.26 13.80 5.38
N GLU A 140 0.10 14.88 6.14
CA GLU A 140 -0.38 16.18 5.64
C GLU A 140 0.57 16.87 4.67
N ASN A 141 1.83 16.43 4.59
CA ASN A 141 2.80 16.93 3.62
C ASN A 141 2.73 16.19 2.27
N VAL A 142 2.05 15.04 2.23
CA VAL A 142 1.97 14.17 1.05
C VAL A 142 0.55 14.10 0.49
N TRP A 143 -0.44 14.05 1.36
CA TRP A 143 -1.86 13.98 0.99
C TRP A 143 -2.62 15.16 1.58
N ASP A 144 -3.60 15.64 0.86
CA ASP A 144 -4.53 16.66 1.37
C ASP A 144 -5.27 16.11 2.59
N GLY A 145 -5.41 16.94 3.62
CA GLY A 145 -6.15 16.58 4.81
C GLY A 145 -5.51 17.01 6.12
N GLU A 146 -6.16 16.62 7.21
CA GLU A 146 -5.68 16.93 8.56
C GLU A 146 -4.55 16.00 8.99
N SER A 147 -3.69 16.53 9.86
CA SER A 147 -2.65 15.76 10.53
C SER A 147 -3.23 14.58 11.30
N LYS A 148 -2.66 13.40 11.10
CA LYS A 148 -3.05 12.18 11.82
C LYS A 148 -1.97 11.80 12.83
N PRO A 149 -2.33 11.55 14.10
CA PRO A 149 -1.35 11.28 15.16
C PRO A 149 -0.56 9.98 14.95
N TYR A 150 -1.10 9.05 14.18
CA TYR A 150 -0.47 7.76 13.86
C TYR A 150 0.26 7.73 12.51
N LEU A 151 0.27 8.85 11.76
CA LEU A 151 1.00 9.01 10.49
C LEU A 151 1.99 10.19 10.59
N ARG A 152 2.94 10.04 11.51
CA ARG A 152 3.98 11.05 11.77
C ARG A 152 5.32 10.61 11.19
N ALA A 153 6.13 11.61 10.84
CA ALA A 153 7.51 11.37 10.43
C ALA A 153 8.29 10.67 11.54
N ILE A 154 8.96 9.58 11.17
CA ILE A 154 9.87 8.84 12.06
C ILE A 154 11.17 8.55 11.33
N HIS A 155 12.26 8.44 12.07
CA HIS A 155 13.51 7.91 11.54
C HIS A 155 13.43 6.38 11.50
N ASP A 156 13.67 5.81 10.33
CA ASP A 156 13.63 4.36 10.08
C ASP A 156 15.02 3.74 10.33
N GLY A 157 15.43 3.68 11.59
CA GLY A 157 16.74 3.18 11.98
C GLY A 157 16.90 3.09 13.50
N ASN A 158 18.13 2.79 13.94
CA ASN A 158 18.45 2.63 15.35
C ASN A 158 18.40 3.94 16.18
N ASN A 159 18.34 5.08 15.52
CA ASN A 159 18.26 6.39 16.16
C ASN A 159 16.83 6.91 16.10
N SER A 160 16.23 7.20 17.24
CA SER A 160 14.87 7.76 17.33
C SER A 160 14.79 9.27 16.98
N ALA A 161 15.91 9.96 16.89
CA ALA A 161 15.94 11.38 16.56
C ALA A 161 15.84 11.57 15.05
N LEU A 162 14.90 12.41 14.61
CA LEU A 162 14.84 12.83 13.22
C LEU A 162 16.10 13.64 12.87
N PRO A 163 16.73 13.38 11.72
CA PRO A 163 17.85 14.18 11.26
C PRO A 163 17.42 15.64 10.99
N ASN A 164 18.34 16.57 11.22
CA ASN A 164 18.10 17.98 10.95
C ASN A 164 18.43 18.26 9.47
N ILE A 165 17.45 18.13 8.58
CA ILE A 165 17.56 18.42 7.15
C ILE A 165 16.86 19.73 6.78
N LYS A 166 17.12 20.80 7.55
CA LYS A 166 16.49 22.12 7.36
C LYS A 166 17.17 23.00 6.31
N SER A 167 18.39 22.68 5.92
CA SER A 167 19.12 23.40 4.89
C SER A 167 19.34 22.54 3.65
N GLU A 168 19.55 23.18 2.51
CA GLU A 168 19.89 22.50 1.26
C GLU A 168 21.20 21.69 1.39
N SER A 169 22.17 22.20 2.15
CA SER A 169 23.41 21.48 2.44
C SER A 169 23.18 20.21 3.23
N ASP A 170 22.33 20.25 4.27
CA ASP A 170 21.99 19.07 5.07
C ASP A 170 21.24 18.04 4.23
N LEU A 171 20.29 18.50 3.41
CA LEU A 171 19.57 17.63 2.48
C LEU A 171 20.51 16.96 1.48
N LYS A 172 21.48 17.71 0.93
CA LYS A 172 22.48 17.17 0.01
C LYS A 172 23.31 16.07 0.67
N VAL A 173 23.79 16.29 1.90
CA VAL A 173 24.50 15.27 2.68
C VAL A 173 23.61 14.03 2.87
N TRP A 174 22.36 14.21 3.29
CA TRP A 174 21.41 13.12 3.47
C TRP A 174 21.21 12.27 2.20
N LEU A 175 21.10 12.92 1.04
CA LEU A 175 20.87 12.25 -0.25
C LEU A 175 22.11 11.55 -0.81
N THR A 176 23.31 11.93 -0.39
CA THR A 176 24.59 11.44 -0.97
C THR A 176 25.35 10.50 -0.05
N GLU A 177 25.06 10.50 1.24
CA GLU A 177 25.68 9.61 2.21
C GLU A 177 24.81 8.37 2.45
N LEU A 178 25.48 7.24 2.72
CA LEU A 178 24.79 6.01 3.11
C LEU A 178 24.15 6.21 4.49
N GLN A 179 22.84 6.13 4.54
CA GLN A 179 22.09 6.27 5.78
C GLN A 179 22.07 4.95 6.56
N ASN A 180 22.24 5.04 7.88
CA ASN A 180 22.08 3.87 8.76
C ASN A 180 20.60 3.68 9.10
N CYS A 181 19.86 3.12 8.15
CA CYS A 181 18.42 2.88 8.23
C CYS A 181 18.08 1.44 7.81
N TYR A 182 16.87 1.00 8.14
CA TYR A 182 16.43 -0.38 7.86
C TYR A 182 16.02 -0.60 6.41
N CYS A 183 15.69 0.45 5.67
CA CYS A 183 15.28 0.39 4.26
C CYS A 183 16.40 0.68 3.25
N GLY A 184 17.65 0.78 3.70
CA GLY A 184 18.85 1.06 2.91
C GLY A 184 19.57 -0.17 2.39
#